data_2e394c8dca61d151c4e5f8247b3b49eb
#
_entry.id   2e394c8dca61d151c4e5f8247b3b49eb
#
_cell.length_a   1.000
_cell.length_b   1.000
_cell.length_c   1.000
_cell.angle_alpha   90.00
_cell.angle_beta   90.00
_cell.angle_gamma   90.00
#
_symmetry.space_group_name_H-M   'P 1'
#
loop_
_entity.id
_entity.type
_entity.pdbx_description
1 polymer ?
#
loop_
_entity_poly.entity_id
_entity_poly.type
_entity_poly.pdbx_seq_one_letter_code
_entity_poly.pdbx_strand_id
1 'polypeptide(L)'
;YFGIDSIMGSTSKGGASALRGMLKALREGECVGITPDGPRGPRMRASDGIISLARLAEVPIFPATYSVARGRIFGSWDRFLVAAPFSQGVFVWGEPLYVDRNANANDIEVARAELEKRMNAITHDADKRVGRPTVSAAPSVAKVSSA
;
A
#
# COMPACT_ATOMS: atom_id res chain seq x y z
N TYR A 1 -17.27 2.01 17.91
CA TYR A 1 -17.25 2.88 16.71
C TYR A 1 -15.86 3.48 16.61
N PHE A 2 -15.09 3.08 15.60
CA PHE A 2 -13.68 3.51 15.50
C PHE A 2 -13.50 4.74 14.60
N GLY A 3 -14.59 5.36 14.11
CA GLY A 3 -14.51 6.53 13.21
C GLY A 3 -13.83 6.23 11.88
N ILE A 4 -13.89 4.97 11.41
CA ILE A 4 -13.31 4.55 10.13
C ILE A 4 -14.44 4.33 9.15
N ASP A 5 -14.47 5.12 8.09
CA ASP A 5 -15.38 4.95 6.97
C ASP A 5 -14.71 4.15 5.83
N SER A 6 -15.50 3.40 5.08
CA SER A 6 -14.98 2.63 3.95
C SER A 6 -15.46 3.20 2.62
N ILE A 7 -14.51 3.45 1.71
CA ILE A 7 -14.81 3.84 0.34
C ILE A 7 -14.76 2.59 -0.52
N MET A 8 -15.94 2.12 -0.96
CA MET A 8 -16.02 0.93 -1.79
C MET A 8 -15.68 1.25 -3.26
N GLY A 9 -14.69 0.56 -3.79
CA GLY A 9 -14.31 0.65 -5.19
C GLY A 9 -13.86 -0.69 -5.73
N SER A 10 -14.32 -1.05 -6.94
CA SER A 10 -13.79 -2.19 -7.67
C SER A 10 -13.03 -1.72 -8.92
N THR A 11 -11.99 -2.44 -9.29
CA THR A 11 -11.14 -2.13 -10.45
C THR A 11 -11.87 -2.17 -11.80
N SER A 12 -13.09 -2.73 -11.85
CA SER A 12 -13.81 -2.92 -13.12
C SER A 12 -15.00 -1.97 -13.36
N LYS A 13 -15.64 -1.44 -12.32
CA LYS A 13 -16.81 -0.52 -12.48
C LYS A 13 -16.90 0.60 -11.43
N GLY A 14 -16.08 0.59 -10.39
CA GLY A 14 -16.13 1.56 -9.28
C GLY A 14 -14.84 2.35 -9.06
N GLY A 15 -13.79 2.11 -9.82
CA GLY A 15 -12.47 2.72 -9.61
C GLY A 15 -12.51 4.25 -9.70
N ALA A 16 -13.18 4.81 -10.69
CA ALA A 16 -13.30 6.27 -10.84
C ALA A 16 -14.15 6.91 -9.73
N SER A 17 -15.19 6.20 -9.25
CA SER A 17 -16.02 6.66 -8.13
C SER A 17 -15.23 6.63 -6.82
N ALA A 18 -14.52 5.54 -6.56
CA ALA A 18 -13.66 5.40 -5.38
C ALA A 18 -12.54 6.46 -5.38
N LEU A 19 -11.89 6.68 -6.52
CA LEU A 19 -10.86 7.73 -6.66
C LEU A 19 -11.43 9.11 -6.31
N ARG A 20 -12.61 9.46 -6.83
CA ARG A 20 -13.27 10.73 -6.49
C ARG A 20 -13.59 10.84 -5.00
N GLY A 21 -14.08 9.75 -4.39
CA GLY A 21 -14.36 9.71 -2.95
C GLY A 21 -13.11 9.92 -2.11
N MET A 22 -12.02 9.23 -2.45
CA MET A 22 -10.72 9.39 -1.79
C MET A 22 -10.15 10.81 -1.95
N LEU A 23 -10.22 11.37 -3.16
CA LEU A 23 -9.79 12.76 -3.40
C LEU A 23 -10.61 13.76 -2.60
N LYS A 24 -11.91 13.54 -2.46
CA LYS A 24 -12.77 14.40 -1.64
C LYS A 24 -12.36 14.33 -0.17
N ALA A 25 -12.22 13.13 0.40
CA ALA A 25 -11.79 12.92 1.78
C ALA A 25 -10.43 13.59 2.07
N LEU A 26 -9.44 13.39 1.20
CA LEU A 26 -8.13 14.02 1.33
C LEU A 26 -8.18 15.55 1.30
N ARG A 27 -9.05 16.14 0.44
CA ARG A 27 -9.23 17.60 0.37
C ARG A 27 -9.96 18.18 1.59
N GLU A 28 -10.76 17.35 2.27
CA GLU A 28 -11.44 17.68 3.53
C GLU A 28 -10.51 17.53 4.74
N GLY A 29 -9.25 17.14 4.53
CA GLY A 29 -8.23 16.97 5.58
C GLY A 29 -8.28 15.60 6.25
N GLU A 30 -9.00 14.64 5.68
CA GLU A 30 -9.05 13.28 6.20
C GLU A 30 -7.85 12.45 5.73
N CYS A 31 -7.54 11.38 6.47
CA CYS A 31 -6.52 10.41 6.08
C CYS A 31 -7.18 9.24 5.34
N VAL A 32 -6.56 8.79 4.25
CA VAL A 32 -7.03 7.63 3.47
C VAL A 32 -6.02 6.50 3.57
N GLY A 33 -6.46 5.34 4.07
CA GLY A 33 -5.67 4.12 4.10
C GLY A 33 -5.90 3.27 2.85
N ILE A 34 -4.82 2.84 2.19
CA ILE A 34 -4.89 2.05 0.96
C ILE A 34 -3.86 0.91 1.03
N THR A 35 -4.27 -0.30 0.61
CA THR A 35 -3.34 -1.40 0.35
C THR A 35 -2.69 -1.17 -1.03
N PRO A 36 -1.35 -1.02 -1.09
CA PRO A 36 -0.69 -0.56 -2.32
C PRO A 36 -0.72 -1.58 -3.46
N ASP A 37 -0.81 -2.87 -3.16
CA ASP A 37 -0.89 -3.95 -4.13
C ASP A 37 -2.31 -4.20 -4.66
N GLY A 38 -3.31 -3.51 -4.12
CA GLY A 38 -4.69 -3.62 -4.56
C GLY A 38 -5.32 -5.01 -4.31
N PRO A 39 -6.58 -5.21 -4.71
CA PRO A 39 -7.34 -6.42 -4.35
C PRO A 39 -6.94 -7.68 -5.14
N ARG A 40 -6.16 -7.54 -6.20
CA ARG A 40 -5.75 -8.66 -7.08
C ARG A 40 -4.24 -8.91 -7.09
N GLY A 41 -3.48 -8.08 -6.38
CA GLY A 41 -2.02 -8.15 -6.42
C GLY A 41 -1.40 -7.70 -7.75
N PRO A 42 -0.19 -8.12 -8.00
CA PRO A 42 0.63 -9.13 -7.29
C PRO A 42 1.13 -8.65 -5.92
N ARG A 43 1.30 -9.59 -4.99
CA ARG A 43 1.67 -9.33 -3.60
C ARG A 43 2.94 -8.49 -3.47
N MET A 44 2.88 -7.45 -2.60
CA MET A 44 3.99 -6.56 -2.27
C MET A 44 4.51 -5.81 -3.51
N ARG A 45 3.61 -5.51 -4.45
CA ARG A 45 3.85 -4.68 -5.64
C ARG A 45 2.93 -3.47 -5.62
N ALA A 46 3.52 -2.29 -5.62
CA ALA A 46 2.74 -1.07 -5.59
C ALA A 46 2.06 -0.79 -6.94
N SER A 47 0.82 -0.33 -6.90
CA SER A 47 0.07 0.09 -8.09
C SER A 47 0.26 1.60 -8.36
N ASP A 48 0.14 1.99 -9.64
CA ASP A 48 0.23 3.39 -10.05
C ASP A 48 -0.90 4.25 -9.48
N GLY A 49 -2.00 3.61 -9.05
CA GLY A 49 -3.18 4.32 -8.54
C GLY A 49 -2.93 5.13 -7.29
N ILE A 50 -2.12 4.61 -6.36
CA ILE A 50 -1.78 5.33 -5.12
C ILE A 50 -0.90 6.55 -5.40
N ILE A 51 0.05 6.45 -6.35
CA ILE A 51 0.91 7.54 -6.75
C ILE A 51 0.08 8.63 -7.44
N SER A 52 -0.81 8.23 -8.34
CA SER A 52 -1.71 9.15 -9.04
C SER A 52 -2.67 9.87 -8.07
N LEU A 53 -3.19 9.17 -7.07
CA LEU A 53 -4.04 9.77 -6.04
C LEU A 53 -3.28 10.82 -5.23
N ALA A 54 -2.08 10.48 -4.73
CA ALA A 54 -1.25 11.39 -3.95
C ALA A 54 -0.86 12.64 -4.75
N ARG A 55 -0.48 12.47 -6.03
CA ARG A 55 -0.20 13.56 -6.95
C ARG A 55 -1.40 14.50 -7.14
N LEU A 56 -2.60 13.94 -7.38
CA LEU A 56 -3.82 14.72 -7.61
C LEU A 56 -4.34 15.42 -6.34
N ALA A 57 -4.10 14.83 -5.19
CA ALA A 57 -4.47 15.40 -3.90
C ALA A 57 -3.39 16.32 -3.32
N GLU A 58 -2.17 16.28 -3.87
CA GLU A 58 -1.00 17.05 -3.38
C GLU A 58 -0.65 16.72 -1.93
N VAL A 59 -0.78 15.44 -1.55
CA VAL A 59 -0.52 14.95 -0.19
C VAL A 59 0.61 13.92 -0.18
N PRO A 60 1.38 13.81 0.91
CA PRO A 60 2.39 12.77 1.04
C PRO A 60 1.78 11.37 1.21
N ILE A 61 2.53 10.35 0.78
CA ILE A 61 2.25 8.96 1.08
C ILE A 61 3.11 8.54 2.26
N PHE A 62 2.49 8.06 3.34
CA PHE A 62 3.20 7.49 4.49
C PHE A 62 3.16 5.95 4.38
N PRO A 63 4.29 5.30 4.04
CA PRO A 63 4.38 3.85 4.09
C PRO A 63 4.18 3.37 5.53
N ALA A 64 3.32 2.39 5.74
CA ALA A 64 3.08 1.81 7.05
C ALA A 64 2.88 0.30 6.94
N THR A 65 3.38 -0.42 7.92
CA THR A 65 3.21 -1.87 8.03
C THR A 65 3.11 -2.30 9.48
N TYR A 66 2.67 -3.53 9.69
CA TYR A 66 2.74 -4.16 11.01
C TYR A 66 3.27 -5.60 10.91
N SER A 67 3.86 -6.08 11.99
CA SER A 67 4.15 -7.50 12.16
C SER A 67 3.92 -7.93 13.60
N VAL A 68 3.75 -9.23 13.82
CA VAL A 68 3.44 -9.80 15.14
C VAL A 68 4.25 -11.07 15.38
N ALA A 69 4.70 -11.28 16.61
CA ALA A 69 5.48 -12.46 17.00
C ALA A 69 4.70 -13.76 16.82
N ARG A 70 3.41 -13.74 17.17
CA ARG A 70 2.50 -14.90 17.03
C ARG A 70 1.30 -14.52 16.18
N GLY A 71 1.05 -15.27 15.13
CA GLY A 71 -0.04 -15.05 14.20
C GLY A 71 -0.03 -16.10 13.10
N ARG A 72 -1.09 -16.11 12.31
CA ARG A 72 -1.26 -17.04 11.17
C ARG A 72 -1.15 -16.26 9.85
N ILE A 73 -0.30 -16.74 8.96
CA ILE A 73 -0.29 -16.31 7.56
C ILE A 73 -1.25 -17.20 6.79
N PHE A 74 -2.22 -16.59 6.13
CA PHE A 74 -3.15 -17.32 5.28
C PHE A 74 -2.51 -17.73 3.95
N GLY A 75 -3.05 -18.79 3.35
CA GLY A 75 -2.63 -19.27 2.03
C GLY A 75 -3.15 -18.43 0.86
N SER A 76 -3.75 -17.25 1.14
CA SER A 76 -4.23 -16.30 0.14
C SER A 76 -3.07 -15.73 -0.70
N TRP A 77 -3.40 -15.13 -1.84
CA TRP A 77 -2.39 -14.56 -2.75
C TRP A 77 -1.55 -13.46 -2.08
N ASP A 78 -2.15 -12.70 -1.16
CA ASP A 78 -1.53 -11.60 -0.40
C ASP A 78 -0.76 -12.07 0.84
N ARG A 79 -0.90 -13.37 1.22
CA ARG A 79 -0.30 -13.90 2.45
C ARG A 79 -0.69 -13.12 3.69
N PHE A 80 -1.99 -12.78 3.80
CA PHE A 80 -2.51 -11.96 4.88
C PHE A 80 -2.14 -12.51 6.26
N LEU A 81 -1.57 -11.63 7.09
CA LEU A 81 -1.15 -11.95 8.45
C LEU A 81 -2.25 -11.58 9.44
N VAL A 82 -2.74 -12.57 10.19
CA VAL A 82 -3.68 -12.36 11.31
C VAL A 82 -2.95 -12.57 12.63
N ALA A 83 -2.98 -11.56 13.48
CA ALA A 83 -2.40 -11.62 14.81
C ALA A 83 -3.14 -12.62 15.70
N ALA A 84 -2.40 -13.41 16.48
CA ALA A 84 -2.98 -14.18 17.56
C ALA A 84 -3.35 -13.24 18.74
N PRO A 85 -4.41 -13.56 19.51
CA PRO A 85 -4.73 -12.79 20.71
C PRO A 85 -3.51 -12.70 21.65
N PHE A 86 -3.33 -11.52 22.25
CA PHE A 86 -2.23 -11.21 23.17
C PHE A 86 -0.82 -11.41 22.58
N SER A 87 -0.69 -11.33 21.26
CA SER A 87 0.62 -11.32 20.59
C SER A 87 1.29 -9.96 20.72
N GLN A 88 2.58 -9.96 20.98
CA GLN A 88 3.40 -8.78 20.79
C GLN A 88 3.49 -8.46 19.30
N GLY A 89 3.43 -7.18 18.97
CA GLY A 89 3.52 -6.70 17.60
C GLY A 89 4.20 -5.35 17.52
N VAL A 90 4.52 -4.96 16.31
CA VAL A 90 5.14 -3.68 15.99
C VAL A 90 4.45 -3.05 14.79
N PHE A 91 4.20 -1.73 14.86
CA PHE A 91 3.90 -0.90 13.70
C PHE A 91 5.16 -0.15 13.30
N VAL A 92 5.47 -0.16 12.02
CA VAL A 92 6.61 0.57 11.46
C VAL A 92 6.09 1.54 10.40
N TRP A 93 6.48 2.80 10.56
CA TRP A 93 6.23 3.87 9.62
C TRP A 93 7.51 4.17 8.86
N GLY A 94 7.40 4.29 7.55
CA GLY A 94 8.49 4.72 6.68
C GLY A 94 8.48 6.23 6.47
N GLU A 95 9.55 6.74 5.87
CA GLU A 95 9.66 8.13 5.48
C GLU A 95 8.59 8.50 4.45
N PRO A 96 7.99 9.70 4.55
CA PRO A 96 6.98 10.15 3.61
C PRO A 96 7.54 10.24 2.19
N LEU A 97 6.72 9.85 1.22
CA LEU A 97 7.00 10.01 -0.19
C LEU A 97 6.13 11.14 -0.76
N TYR A 98 6.77 12.14 -1.33
CA TYR A 98 6.11 13.24 -2.02
C TYR A 98 6.14 13.02 -3.52
N VAL A 99 5.04 13.31 -4.19
CA VAL A 99 4.93 13.22 -5.65
C VAL A 99 4.64 14.60 -6.21
N ASP A 100 5.48 15.08 -7.12
CA ASP A 100 5.26 16.39 -7.74
C ASP A 100 3.95 16.40 -8.54
N ARG A 101 3.20 17.50 -8.45
CA ARG A 101 1.95 17.68 -9.18
C ARG A 101 2.12 17.54 -10.70
N ASN A 102 3.26 17.99 -11.21
CA ASN A 102 3.61 17.98 -12.63
C ASN A 102 4.35 16.70 -13.05
N ALA A 103 4.45 15.70 -12.16
CA ALA A 103 5.11 14.43 -12.44
C ALA A 103 4.57 13.80 -13.74
N ASN A 104 5.47 13.49 -14.65
CA ASN A 104 5.17 12.79 -15.89
C ASN A 104 5.05 11.27 -15.67
N ALA A 105 4.77 10.50 -16.71
CA ALA A 105 4.58 9.06 -16.59
C ALA A 105 5.84 8.33 -16.07
N ASN A 106 7.03 8.77 -16.41
CA ASN A 106 8.27 8.20 -15.91
C ASN A 106 8.46 8.52 -14.43
N ASP A 107 8.17 9.75 -14.00
CA ASP A 107 8.26 10.15 -12.58
C ASP A 107 7.28 9.36 -11.71
N ILE A 108 6.08 9.07 -12.22
CA ILE A 108 5.09 8.21 -11.54
C ILE A 108 5.64 6.79 -11.36
N GLU A 109 6.27 6.21 -12.39
CA GLU A 109 6.86 4.88 -12.28
C GLU A 109 8.04 4.85 -11.30
N VAL A 110 8.89 5.87 -11.31
CA VAL A 110 9.99 6.03 -10.34
C VAL A 110 9.43 6.12 -8.91
N ALA A 111 8.41 6.94 -8.68
CA ALA A 111 7.77 7.08 -7.37
C ALA A 111 7.09 5.77 -6.94
N ARG A 112 6.46 5.04 -7.87
CA ARG A 112 5.86 3.73 -7.60
C ARG A 112 6.92 2.71 -7.15
N ALA A 113 8.04 2.64 -7.88
CA ALA A 113 9.13 1.74 -7.55
C ALA A 113 9.78 2.09 -6.19
N GLU A 114 9.93 3.37 -5.90
CA GLU A 114 10.45 3.83 -4.61
C GLU A 114 9.47 3.51 -3.46
N LEU A 115 8.16 3.72 -3.64
CA LEU A 115 7.15 3.31 -2.65
C LEU A 115 7.22 1.81 -2.38
N GLU A 116 7.28 0.99 -3.43
CA GLU A 116 7.39 -0.47 -3.32
C GLU A 116 8.64 -0.87 -2.53
N LYS A 117 9.78 -0.28 -2.85
CA LYS A 117 11.06 -0.51 -2.14
C LYS A 117 10.94 -0.15 -0.65
N ARG A 118 10.38 1.02 -0.32
CA ARG A 118 10.19 1.45 1.08
C ARG A 118 9.25 0.53 1.84
N MET A 119 8.11 0.18 1.24
CA MET A 119 7.14 -0.76 1.85
C MET A 119 7.77 -2.11 2.16
N ASN A 120 8.52 -2.68 1.20
CA ASN A 120 9.18 -3.96 1.39
C ASN A 120 10.28 -3.88 2.48
N ALA A 121 11.02 -2.78 2.53
CA ALA A 121 12.07 -2.57 3.53
C ALA A 121 11.48 -2.49 4.96
N ILE A 122 10.43 -1.68 5.17
CA ILE A 122 9.79 -1.58 6.50
C ILE A 122 9.08 -2.88 6.90
N THR A 123 8.53 -3.64 5.95
CA THR A 123 7.93 -4.95 6.23
C THR A 123 8.99 -5.94 6.70
N HIS A 124 10.13 -5.99 6.03
CA HIS A 124 11.26 -6.81 6.45
C HIS A 124 11.77 -6.41 7.86
N ASP A 125 11.90 -5.11 8.12
CA ASP A 125 12.32 -4.61 9.44
C ASP A 125 11.29 -4.99 10.53
N ALA A 126 9.99 -4.83 10.26
CA ALA A 126 8.94 -5.24 11.18
C ALA A 126 9.00 -6.74 11.52
N ASP A 127 9.13 -7.58 10.50
CA ASP A 127 9.24 -9.04 10.68
C ASP A 127 10.47 -9.41 11.51
N LYS A 128 11.62 -8.79 11.21
CA LYS A 128 12.87 -9.02 11.95
C LYS A 128 12.73 -8.63 13.43
N ARG A 129 12.09 -7.51 13.72
CA ARG A 129 11.89 -7.03 15.12
C ARG A 129 11.06 -8.00 15.95
N VAL A 130 10.13 -8.72 15.36
CA VAL A 130 9.28 -9.71 16.07
C VAL A 130 9.77 -11.15 15.89
N GLY A 131 10.91 -11.37 15.23
CA GLY A 131 11.50 -12.70 15.01
C GLY A 131 10.72 -13.57 14.03
N ARG A 132 10.01 -12.96 13.07
CA ARG A 132 9.20 -13.67 12.07
C ARG A 132 9.95 -13.82 10.74
N PRO A 133 9.80 -14.97 10.04
CA PRO A 133 10.29 -15.11 8.68
C PRO A 133 9.59 -14.13 7.73
N THR A 134 10.35 -13.43 6.92
CA THR A 134 9.81 -12.48 5.93
C THR A 134 9.16 -13.19 4.76
N VAL A 135 8.00 -12.70 4.35
CA VAL A 135 7.31 -13.13 3.13
C VAL A 135 7.91 -12.39 1.94
N SER A 136 8.34 -13.12 0.91
CA SER A 136 8.91 -12.52 -0.30
C SER A 136 7.82 -11.88 -1.17
N ALA A 137 8.17 -10.78 -1.83
CA ALA A 137 7.33 -10.18 -2.87
C ALA A 137 7.10 -11.17 -4.03
N ALA A 138 5.95 -11.06 -4.70
CA ALA A 138 5.71 -11.81 -5.92
C ALA A 138 6.71 -11.40 -7.02
N PRO A 139 7.02 -12.26 -8.00
CA PRO A 139 7.83 -11.89 -9.15
C PRO A 139 7.27 -10.64 -9.83
N SER A 140 8.15 -9.76 -10.32
CA SER A 140 7.71 -8.62 -11.12
C SER A 140 7.13 -9.14 -12.44
N VAL A 141 5.87 -8.79 -12.70
CA VAL A 141 5.31 -8.98 -14.04
C VAL A 141 5.92 -7.91 -14.92
N ALA A 142 6.84 -8.29 -15.81
CA ALA A 142 7.31 -7.38 -16.84
C ALA A 142 6.09 -6.86 -17.61
N LYS A 143 5.91 -5.53 -17.67
CA LYS A 143 4.91 -4.94 -18.57
C LYS A 143 5.30 -5.40 -19.98
N VAL A 144 4.52 -6.33 -20.55
CA VAL A 144 4.64 -6.63 -21.98
C VAL A 144 4.25 -5.33 -22.69
N SER A 145 5.24 -4.66 -23.24
CA SER A 145 5.04 -3.52 -24.10
C SER A 145 4.28 -4.03 -25.32
N SER A 146 2.97 -3.78 -25.33
CA SER A 146 2.20 -3.92 -26.56
C SER A 146 2.61 -2.81 -27.50
N ALA A 147 3.41 -3.20 -28.48
CA ALA A 147 3.74 -2.39 -29.64
C ALA A 147 2.48 -2.07 -30.48
#